data_9c8a8122b0b74b3e48a39dc51553953c
#
_entry.id   9c8a8122b0b74b3e48a39dc51553953c
#
_cell.length_a   1.000
_cell.length_b   1.000
_cell.length_c   1.000
_cell.angle_alpha   90.00
_cell.angle_beta   90.00
_cell.angle_gamma   90.00
#
_symmetry.space_group_name_H-M   'P 1'
#
loop_
_entity.id
_entity.type
_entity.pdbx_description
1 polymer ?
#
loop_
_entity_poly.entity_id
_entity_poly.type
_entity_poly.pdbx_seq_one_letter_code
_entity_poly.pdbx_strand_id
1 'polypeptide(L)'
;MTATTLLTTLLPLVADLSRELPEGERYRRLLEAMRALLPCDAAALLRLDGEWMVPLAVDGLSPDTLGRRFKISEHPRFAALLEGPGPTRFASDSPLPDPYDGLVHGLDEALHVHDCMGCPLFIDERPWGLLTLDALDPRRFDAIPLSDLHAFASLAAATVSAAERIERLALRAEDEHQRAEVYRQASGQQPREMIGQSKAHKRLLEEVSLVGGSDLTVLISGETGVGKELVAQALHTASTRRDKPLVSLNCAALPDTLVESELFGHVRGAFTGATSDRRGKFELANGGTLFLDEVGELSLSVQAKLLRVLQSGQLQRLG
;
A
#
# COMPACT_ATOMS: atom_id res chain seq x y z
N MET A 1 -21.20 -32.06 7.64
CA MET A 1 -21.65 -31.09 6.57
C MET A 1 -21.90 -31.83 5.26
N THR A 2 -22.92 -31.44 4.47
CA THR A 2 -23.08 -32.00 3.11
C THR A 2 -22.20 -31.24 2.12
N ALA A 3 -21.66 -31.95 1.11
CA ALA A 3 -20.84 -31.31 0.07
C ALA A 3 -21.56 -30.13 -0.64
N THR A 4 -22.88 -30.21 -0.75
CA THR A 4 -23.71 -29.16 -1.34
C THR A 4 -23.69 -27.88 -0.50
N THR A 5 -23.81 -28.00 0.84
CA THR A 5 -23.75 -26.84 1.76
C THR A 5 -22.39 -26.15 1.69
N LEU A 6 -21.31 -26.92 1.63
CA LEU A 6 -19.96 -26.38 1.52
C LEU A 6 -19.80 -25.58 0.20
N LEU A 7 -20.20 -26.15 -0.91
CA LEU A 7 -20.12 -25.49 -2.23
C LEU A 7 -20.95 -24.22 -2.31
N THR A 8 -22.20 -24.23 -1.82
CA THR A 8 -23.07 -23.04 -1.86
C THR A 8 -22.55 -21.88 -1.01
N THR A 9 -21.81 -22.17 0.06
CA THR A 9 -21.24 -21.13 0.93
C THR A 9 -19.89 -20.62 0.42
N LEU A 10 -19.06 -21.50 -0.23
CA LEU A 10 -17.74 -21.11 -0.68
C LEU A 10 -17.72 -20.48 -2.09
N LEU A 11 -18.68 -20.81 -2.97
CA LEU A 11 -18.75 -20.24 -4.33
C LEU A 11 -18.83 -18.71 -4.33
N PRO A 12 -19.62 -18.03 -3.46
CA PRO A 12 -19.63 -16.58 -3.38
C PRO A 12 -18.26 -15.99 -3.04
N LEU A 13 -17.48 -16.62 -2.16
CA LEU A 13 -16.13 -16.14 -1.80
C LEU A 13 -15.17 -16.20 -2.98
N VAL A 14 -15.25 -17.26 -3.79
CA VAL A 14 -14.45 -17.36 -5.02
C VAL A 14 -14.87 -16.27 -6.02
N ALA A 15 -16.17 -16.01 -6.15
CA ALA A 15 -16.69 -14.94 -6.99
C ALA A 15 -16.25 -13.55 -6.51
N ASP A 16 -16.10 -13.34 -5.20
CA ASP A 16 -15.64 -12.09 -4.63
C ASP A 16 -14.15 -11.80 -4.94
N LEU A 17 -13.33 -12.81 -5.28
CA LEU A 17 -11.97 -12.60 -5.75
C LEU A 17 -11.90 -11.88 -7.10
N SER A 18 -12.95 -12.02 -7.94
CA SER A 18 -13.05 -11.35 -9.23
C SER A 18 -13.75 -9.99 -9.19
N ARG A 19 -14.19 -9.53 -8.01
CA ARG A 19 -14.85 -8.25 -7.80
C ARG A 19 -13.91 -7.23 -7.19
N GLU A 20 -14.08 -5.95 -7.55
CA GLU A 20 -13.42 -4.82 -6.91
C GLU A 20 -14.06 -4.52 -5.55
N LEU A 21 -13.83 -5.38 -4.57
CA LEU A 21 -14.28 -5.17 -3.20
C LEU A 21 -13.15 -4.59 -2.36
N PRO A 22 -13.44 -3.63 -1.47
CA PRO A 22 -12.49 -3.20 -0.44
C PRO A 22 -11.99 -4.40 0.38
N GLU A 23 -10.74 -4.35 0.81
CA GLU A 23 -10.08 -5.44 1.55
C GLU A 23 -10.90 -5.85 2.80
N GLY A 24 -11.30 -4.87 3.62
CA GLY A 24 -12.10 -5.13 4.84
C GLY A 24 -13.45 -5.79 4.56
N GLU A 25 -14.12 -5.44 3.45
CA GLU A 25 -15.39 -6.06 3.06
C GLU A 25 -15.19 -7.51 2.64
N ARG A 26 -14.10 -7.82 1.95
CA ARG A 26 -13.73 -9.19 1.55
C ARG A 26 -13.47 -10.08 2.76
N TYR A 27 -12.75 -9.56 3.76
CA TYR A 27 -12.47 -10.30 5.00
C TYR A 27 -13.73 -10.47 5.85
N ARG A 28 -14.60 -9.48 5.90
CA ARG A 28 -15.88 -9.60 6.59
C ARG A 28 -16.74 -10.72 6.01
N ARG A 29 -16.88 -10.78 4.68
CA ARG A 29 -17.64 -11.84 3.99
C ARG A 29 -17.01 -13.22 4.19
N LEU A 30 -15.69 -13.30 4.27
CA LEU A 30 -15.00 -14.53 4.59
C LEU A 30 -15.40 -15.04 5.98
N LEU A 31 -15.45 -14.17 7.00
CA LEU A 31 -15.86 -14.56 8.35
C LEU A 31 -17.35 -14.93 8.41
N GLU A 32 -18.22 -14.21 7.71
CA GLU A 32 -19.65 -14.55 7.63
C GLU A 32 -19.87 -15.93 7.01
N ALA A 33 -19.17 -16.25 5.93
CA ALA A 33 -19.24 -17.57 5.31
C ALA A 33 -18.71 -18.67 6.24
N MET A 34 -17.67 -18.37 7.00
CA MET A 34 -17.11 -19.30 7.99
C MET A 34 -18.12 -19.58 9.11
N ARG A 35 -18.74 -18.55 9.67
CA ARG A 35 -19.77 -18.72 10.73
C ARG A 35 -21.01 -19.47 10.24
N ALA A 36 -21.35 -19.36 8.97
CA ALA A 36 -22.43 -20.15 8.38
C ALA A 36 -22.10 -21.66 8.30
N LEU A 37 -20.83 -22.01 8.22
CA LEU A 37 -20.38 -23.39 8.15
C LEU A 37 -19.93 -23.97 9.50
N LEU A 38 -19.28 -23.16 10.32
CA LEU A 38 -18.73 -23.51 11.63
C LEU A 38 -19.46 -22.66 12.68
N PRO A 39 -20.47 -23.25 13.38
CA PRO A 39 -21.28 -22.47 14.32
C PRO A 39 -20.42 -21.98 15.49
N CYS A 40 -20.26 -20.68 15.59
CA CYS A 40 -19.54 -19.95 16.65
C CYS A 40 -20.28 -18.66 16.99
N ASP A 41 -20.00 -18.10 18.16
CA ASP A 41 -20.60 -16.85 18.60
C ASP A 41 -19.80 -15.65 18.14
N ALA A 42 -18.47 -15.82 17.98
CA ALA A 42 -17.60 -14.81 17.40
C ALA A 42 -16.50 -15.42 16.53
N ALA A 43 -15.96 -14.61 15.63
CA ALA A 43 -14.86 -14.97 14.76
C ALA A 43 -13.99 -13.74 14.47
N ALA A 44 -12.68 -13.95 14.34
CA ALA A 44 -11.76 -12.89 13.98
C ALA A 44 -10.69 -13.37 12.99
N LEU A 45 -10.31 -12.48 12.07
CA LEU A 45 -9.14 -12.59 11.22
C LEU A 45 -8.13 -11.54 11.67
N LEU A 46 -6.95 -11.98 12.09
CA LEU A 46 -5.90 -11.12 12.60
C LEU A 46 -4.64 -11.26 11.75
N ARG A 47 -3.96 -10.15 11.51
CA ARG A 47 -2.66 -10.12 10.84
C ARG A 47 -1.54 -10.01 11.88
N LEU A 48 -0.47 -10.72 11.63
CA LEU A 48 0.78 -10.61 12.39
C LEU A 48 1.56 -9.36 11.91
N ASP A 49 1.81 -8.43 12.82
CA ASP A 49 2.58 -7.21 12.59
C ASP A 49 3.69 -7.10 13.65
N GLY A 50 4.84 -7.71 13.37
CA GLY A 50 5.94 -7.83 14.32
C GLY A 50 5.53 -8.60 15.58
N GLU A 51 5.47 -7.93 16.73
CA GLU A 51 5.05 -8.52 18.02
C GLU A 51 3.55 -8.38 18.30
N TRP A 52 2.76 -7.89 17.33
CA TRP A 52 1.36 -7.57 17.51
C TRP A 52 0.46 -8.39 16.60
N MET A 53 -0.68 -8.78 17.14
CA MET A 53 -1.82 -9.26 16.34
C MET A 53 -2.79 -8.09 16.11
N VAL A 54 -3.06 -7.80 14.85
CA VAL A 54 -3.92 -6.70 14.41
C VAL A 54 -5.18 -7.26 13.77
N PRO A 55 -6.37 -7.04 14.36
CA PRO A 55 -7.63 -7.47 13.76
C PRO A 55 -7.87 -6.77 12.42
N LEU A 56 -8.13 -7.54 11.37
CA LEU A 56 -8.50 -7.05 10.04
C LEU A 56 -10.01 -7.13 9.79
N ALA A 57 -10.63 -8.16 10.34
CA ALA A 57 -12.07 -8.34 10.33
C ALA A 57 -12.51 -9.09 11.58
N VAL A 58 -13.69 -8.75 12.08
CA VAL A 58 -14.34 -9.41 13.20
C VAL A 58 -15.83 -9.59 12.88
N ASP A 59 -16.41 -10.68 13.40
CA ASP A 59 -17.84 -10.93 13.35
C ASP A 59 -18.26 -11.53 14.68
N GLY A 60 -19.29 -10.95 15.34
CA GLY A 60 -19.73 -11.32 16.68
C GLY A 60 -18.90 -10.73 17.83
N LEU A 61 -17.80 -10.03 17.56
CA LEU A 61 -17.05 -9.24 18.54
C LEU A 61 -17.47 -7.76 18.51
N SER A 62 -17.18 -7.04 19.59
CA SER A 62 -17.39 -5.60 19.66
C SER A 62 -16.63 -4.89 18.51
N PRO A 63 -17.24 -3.89 17.83
CA PRO A 63 -16.57 -3.10 16.79
C PRO A 63 -15.26 -2.46 17.24
N ASP A 64 -15.12 -2.15 18.53
CA ASP A 64 -13.89 -1.60 19.11
C ASP A 64 -12.69 -2.54 18.97
N THR A 65 -12.93 -3.83 18.76
CA THR A 65 -11.89 -4.83 18.55
C THR A 65 -11.04 -4.51 17.31
N LEU A 66 -11.63 -3.95 16.25
CA LEU A 66 -10.89 -3.56 15.03
C LEU A 66 -9.86 -2.46 15.25
N GLY A 67 -10.05 -1.62 16.28
CA GLY A 67 -9.09 -0.57 16.65
C GLY A 67 -7.99 -1.03 17.61
N ARG A 68 -8.05 -2.26 18.10
CA ARG A 68 -7.09 -2.77 19.09
C ARG A 68 -5.88 -3.41 18.42
N ARG A 69 -4.80 -3.48 19.20
CA ARG A 69 -3.60 -4.26 18.88
C ARG A 69 -3.31 -5.15 20.08
N PHE A 70 -3.15 -6.43 19.85
CA PHE A 70 -2.91 -7.42 20.89
C PHE A 70 -1.43 -7.82 20.87
N LYS A 71 -0.70 -7.55 21.94
CA LYS A 71 0.70 -7.93 22.03
C LYS A 71 0.79 -9.45 22.29
N ILE A 72 1.51 -10.19 21.46
CA ILE A 72 1.57 -11.66 21.51
C ILE A 72 2.05 -12.14 22.87
N SER A 73 3.03 -11.46 23.48
CA SER A 73 3.57 -11.81 24.80
C SER A 73 2.56 -11.67 25.95
N GLU A 74 1.49 -10.91 25.78
CA GLU A 74 0.42 -10.69 26.75
C GLU A 74 -0.79 -11.61 26.52
N HIS A 75 -0.82 -12.32 25.38
CA HIS A 75 -1.93 -13.20 24.97
C HIS A 75 -1.43 -14.62 24.68
N PRO A 76 -1.30 -15.48 25.69
CA PRO A 76 -0.69 -16.82 25.55
C PRO A 76 -1.38 -17.74 24.55
N ARG A 77 -2.71 -17.59 24.32
CA ARG A 77 -3.41 -18.37 23.28
C ARG A 77 -2.93 -17.99 21.88
N PHE A 78 -2.68 -16.71 21.61
CA PHE A 78 -2.14 -16.28 20.31
C PHE A 78 -0.71 -16.81 20.10
N ALA A 79 0.13 -16.77 21.13
CA ALA A 79 1.46 -17.36 21.06
C ALA A 79 1.40 -18.86 20.74
N ALA A 80 0.57 -19.62 21.46
CA ALA A 80 0.38 -21.04 21.25
C ALA A 80 -0.14 -21.39 19.85
N LEU A 81 -1.05 -20.57 19.29
CA LEU A 81 -1.55 -20.74 17.93
C LEU A 81 -0.47 -20.49 16.87
N LEU A 82 0.36 -19.45 17.05
CA LEU A 82 1.42 -19.11 16.09
C LEU A 82 2.57 -20.13 16.09
N GLU A 83 2.87 -20.73 17.26
CA GLU A 83 3.88 -21.77 17.42
C GLU A 83 3.38 -23.17 16.98
N GLY A 84 2.05 -23.34 16.94
CA GLY A 84 1.42 -24.61 16.58
C GLY A 84 1.51 -24.92 15.08
N PRO A 85 1.59 -26.21 14.70
CA PRO A 85 1.66 -26.62 13.30
C PRO A 85 0.33 -26.52 12.55
N GLY A 86 -0.76 -26.17 13.23
CA GLY A 86 -2.11 -26.14 12.64
C GLY A 86 -3.20 -25.77 13.62
N PRO A 87 -4.46 -26.10 13.32
CA PRO A 87 -5.60 -25.71 14.13
C PRO A 87 -5.50 -26.32 15.55
N THR A 88 -5.79 -25.49 16.53
CA THR A 88 -5.76 -25.84 17.95
C THR A 88 -7.06 -25.41 18.59
N ARG A 89 -7.59 -26.25 19.50
CA ARG A 89 -8.75 -25.93 20.34
C ARG A 89 -8.28 -25.71 21.77
N PHE A 90 -8.85 -24.69 22.40
CA PHE A 90 -8.73 -24.41 23.83
C PHE A 90 -10.09 -24.67 24.47
N ALA A 91 -10.21 -25.77 25.19
CA ALA A 91 -11.44 -26.12 25.88
C ALA A 91 -11.71 -25.18 27.07
N SER A 92 -12.90 -25.23 27.62
CA SER A 92 -13.36 -24.34 28.71
C SER A 92 -12.53 -24.43 30.00
N ASP A 93 -11.79 -25.51 30.20
CA ASP A 93 -10.88 -25.71 31.32
C ASP A 93 -9.44 -25.29 31.03
N SER A 94 -9.18 -24.69 29.88
CA SER A 94 -7.85 -24.21 29.50
C SER A 94 -7.35 -23.15 30.50
N PRO A 95 -6.14 -23.31 31.03
CA PRO A 95 -5.57 -22.33 31.96
C PRO A 95 -5.12 -21.03 31.28
N LEU A 96 -5.15 -20.98 29.93
CA LEU A 96 -4.74 -19.81 29.17
C LEU A 96 -5.90 -18.84 29.00
N PRO A 97 -5.76 -17.56 29.42
CA PRO A 97 -6.82 -16.56 29.29
C PRO A 97 -7.17 -16.33 27.82
N ASP A 98 -8.46 -16.05 27.57
CA ASP A 98 -8.95 -15.74 26.24
C ASP A 98 -8.69 -14.25 25.91
N PRO A 99 -8.13 -13.94 24.73
CA PRO A 99 -7.89 -12.55 24.34
C PRO A 99 -9.15 -11.74 24.09
N TYR A 100 -10.31 -12.38 23.94
CA TYR A 100 -11.59 -11.74 23.65
C TYR A 100 -12.57 -11.72 24.83
N ASP A 101 -12.12 -12.11 26.04
CA ASP A 101 -12.92 -11.98 27.24
C ASP A 101 -13.44 -10.53 27.40
N GLY A 102 -14.75 -10.37 27.57
CA GLY A 102 -15.41 -9.07 27.62
C GLY A 102 -15.57 -8.33 26.29
N LEU A 103 -15.22 -8.94 25.15
CA LEU A 103 -15.31 -8.32 23.81
C LEU A 103 -16.40 -8.93 22.92
N VAL A 104 -17.10 -9.97 23.35
CA VAL A 104 -18.20 -10.57 22.59
C VAL A 104 -19.42 -9.64 22.60
N HIS A 105 -19.97 -9.36 21.42
CA HIS A 105 -21.03 -8.36 21.24
C HIS A 105 -22.34 -8.77 21.94
N GLY A 106 -22.95 -7.82 22.65
CA GLY A 106 -24.28 -7.97 23.23
C GLY A 106 -24.35 -8.68 24.58
N LEU A 107 -23.21 -8.89 25.25
CA LEU A 107 -23.12 -9.54 26.54
C LEU A 107 -22.55 -8.59 27.61
N ASP A 108 -22.94 -8.77 28.88
CA ASP A 108 -22.36 -8.05 30.00
C ASP A 108 -20.85 -8.33 30.12
N GLU A 109 -20.07 -7.35 30.58
CA GLU A 109 -18.60 -7.41 30.73
C GLU A 109 -18.05 -8.60 31.55
N ALA A 110 -18.93 -9.39 32.19
CA ALA A 110 -18.60 -10.53 33.04
C ALA A 110 -18.66 -11.90 32.34
N LEU A 111 -19.04 -11.96 31.06
CA LEU A 111 -19.15 -13.24 30.33
C LEU A 111 -17.78 -13.59 29.69
N HIS A 112 -17.25 -14.73 30.15
CA HIS A 112 -16.04 -15.30 29.62
C HIS A 112 -16.34 -16.20 28.39
N VAL A 113 -15.43 -16.21 27.44
CA VAL A 113 -15.44 -17.17 26.32
C VAL A 113 -15.10 -18.57 26.87
N HIS A 114 -15.95 -19.56 26.57
CA HIS A 114 -15.81 -20.88 27.15
C HIS A 114 -15.17 -21.92 26.24
N ASP A 115 -15.21 -21.75 24.92
CA ASP A 115 -14.61 -22.67 23.95
C ASP A 115 -14.01 -21.86 22.80
N CYS A 116 -12.77 -22.09 22.47
CA CYS A 116 -12.07 -21.34 21.46
C CYS A 116 -11.31 -22.29 20.52
N MET A 117 -11.33 -22.00 19.25
CA MET A 117 -10.52 -22.67 18.24
C MET A 117 -9.75 -21.62 17.44
N GLY A 118 -8.52 -21.91 17.09
CA GLY A 118 -7.74 -21.05 16.22
C GLY A 118 -6.87 -21.82 15.25
N CYS A 119 -6.51 -21.19 14.17
CA CYS A 119 -5.61 -21.74 13.17
C CYS A 119 -4.65 -20.67 12.67
N PRO A 120 -3.34 -20.94 12.65
CA PRO A 120 -2.40 -20.04 12.00
C PRO A 120 -2.60 -20.05 10.50
N LEU A 121 -2.48 -18.87 9.89
CA LEU A 121 -2.51 -18.68 8.45
C LEU A 121 -1.09 -18.50 7.95
N PHE A 122 -0.72 -19.27 6.94
CA PHE A 122 0.59 -19.18 6.30
C PHE A 122 0.42 -18.69 4.86
N ILE A 123 1.25 -17.71 4.47
CA ILE A 123 1.39 -17.26 3.08
C ILE A 123 2.86 -17.43 2.70
N ASP A 124 3.14 -18.12 1.61
CA ASP A 124 4.50 -18.44 1.16
C ASP A 124 5.35 -19.05 2.30
N GLU A 125 4.77 -20.02 3.04
CA GLU A 125 5.37 -20.73 4.17
C GLU A 125 5.76 -19.84 5.38
N ARG A 126 5.31 -18.59 5.41
CA ARG A 126 5.54 -17.66 6.52
C ARG A 126 4.26 -17.43 7.31
N PRO A 127 4.33 -17.37 8.64
CA PRO A 127 3.17 -17.01 9.44
C PRO A 127 2.70 -15.61 9.05
N TRP A 128 1.46 -15.52 8.59
CA TRP A 128 0.85 -14.27 8.18
C TRP A 128 -0.11 -13.73 9.25
N GLY A 129 -0.78 -14.61 9.97
CA GLY A 129 -1.76 -14.23 10.96
C GLY A 129 -2.52 -15.39 11.56
N LEU A 130 -3.65 -15.09 12.17
CA LEU A 130 -4.53 -16.06 12.84
C LEU A 130 -5.96 -15.91 12.37
N LEU A 131 -6.65 -17.05 12.30
CA LEU A 131 -8.09 -17.15 12.22
C LEU A 131 -8.58 -17.76 13.55
N THR A 132 -9.49 -17.08 14.26
CA THR A 132 -10.04 -17.53 15.54
C THR A 132 -11.54 -17.64 15.50
N LEU A 133 -12.08 -18.57 16.28
CA LEU A 133 -13.49 -18.84 16.48
C LEU A 133 -13.71 -18.99 17.98
N ASP A 134 -14.74 -18.33 18.49
CA ASP A 134 -15.04 -18.29 19.90
C ASP A 134 -16.49 -18.63 20.14
N ALA A 135 -16.76 -19.38 21.19
CA ALA A 135 -18.09 -19.80 21.59
C ALA A 135 -18.31 -19.65 23.12
N LEU A 136 -19.52 -19.25 23.46
CA LEU A 136 -19.96 -19.11 24.85
C LEU A 136 -20.41 -20.46 25.43
N ASP A 137 -20.86 -21.38 24.57
CA ASP A 137 -21.19 -22.74 24.98
C ASP A 137 -19.88 -23.57 25.05
N PRO A 138 -19.53 -24.11 26.25
CA PRO A 138 -18.26 -24.81 26.47
C PRO A 138 -18.09 -26.10 25.67
N ARG A 139 -19.14 -26.57 24.99
CA ARG A 139 -19.12 -27.77 24.17
C ARG A 139 -19.45 -27.52 22.71
N ARG A 140 -19.46 -26.25 22.29
CA ARG A 140 -19.85 -25.86 20.92
C ARG A 140 -19.00 -26.56 19.86
N PHE A 141 -17.73 -26.73 20.14
CA PHE A 141 -16.77 -27.29 19.19
C PHE A 141 -16.50 -28.79 19.35
N ASP A 142 -17.21 -29.51 20.27
CA ASP A 142 -17.02 -30.94 20.45
C ASP A 142 -17.27 -31.76 19.18
N ALA A 143 -18.22 -31.33 18.37
CA ALA A 143 -18.59 -32.02 17.14
C ALA A 143 -17.88 -31.48 15.88
N ILE A 144 -17.01 -30.48 16.01
CA ILE A 144 -16.32 -29.87 14.88
C ILE A 144 -14.92 -30.47 14.75
N PRO A 145 -14.63 -31.20 13.66
CA PRO A 145 -13.28 -31.70 13.41
C PRO A 145 -12.30 -30.54 13.15
N LEU A 146 -11.12 -30.61 13.72
CA LEU A 146 -10.05 -29.63 13.46
C LEU A 146 -9.67 -29.56 11.98
N SER A 147 -9.88 -30.65 11.22
CA SER A 147 -9.70 -30.67 9.77
C SER A 147 -10.60 -29.69 9.02
N ASP A 148 -11.83 -29.44 9.52
CA ASP A 148 -12.76 -28.52 8.89
C ASP A 148 -12.27 -27.07 9.09
N LEU A 149 -11.77 -26.74 10.28
CA LEU A 149 -11.12 -25.45 10.53
C LEU A 149 -9.86 -25.30 9.67
N HIS A 150 -9.04 -26.35 9.54
CA HIS A 150 -7.84 -26.32 8.71
C HIS A 150 -8.17 -26.07 7.24
N ALA A 151 -9.19 -26.73 6.70
CA ALA A 151 -9.64 -26.52 5.32
C ALA A 151 -10.10 -25.08 5.09
N PHE A 152 -10.85 -24.53 6.07
CA PHE A 152 -11.31 -23.15 5.99
C PHE A 152 -10.15 -22.13 6.13
N ALA A 153 -9.22 -22.38 7.05
CA ALA A 153 -8.02 -21.56 7.21
C ALA A 153 -7.15 -21.54 5.94
N SER A 154 -7.04 -22.69 5.26
CA SER A 154 -6.36 -22.78 3.96
C SER A 154 -7.05 -21.92 2.88
N LEU A 155 -8.39 -21.93 2.84
CA LEU A 155 -9.15 -21.06 1.94
C LEU A 155 -8.98 -19.59 2.32
N ALA A 156 -9.01 -19.26 3.61
CA ALA A 156 -8.78 -17.91 4.10
C ALA A 156 -7.39 -17.41 3.69
N ALA A 157 -6.35 -18.21 3.89
CA ALA A 157 -4.99 -17.88 3.46
C ALA A 157 -4.89 -17.66 1.95
N ALA A 158 -5.54 -18.52 1.13
CA ALA A 158 -5.58 -18.35 -0.31
C ALA A 158 -6.30 -17.06 -0.73
N THR A 159 -7.40 -16.72 -0.05
CA THR A 159 -8.19 -15.50 -0.31
C THR A 159 -7.37 -14.24 0.01
N VAL A 160 -6.69 -14.23 1.15
CA VAL A 160 -5.80 -13.14 1.58
C VAL A 160 -4.64 -12.98 0.59
N SER A 161 -3.94 -14.08 0.27
CA SER A 161 -2.82 -14.08 -0.68
C SER A 161 -3.24 -13.55 -2.06
N ALA A 162 -4.41 -13.97 -2.55
CA ALA A 162 -4.94 -13.49 -3.82
C ALA A 162 -5.26 -11.98 -3.75
N ALA A 163 -5.86 -11.50 -2.66
CA ALA A 163 -6.17 -10.09 -2.46
C ALA A 163 -4.92 -9.22 -2.48
N GLU A 164 -3.90 -9.58 -1.69
CA GLU A 164 -2.62 -8.85 -1.65
C GLU A 164 -1.90 -8.87 -3.02
N ARG A 165 -2.00 -9.98 -3.75
CA ARG A 165 -1.41 -10.11 -5.07
C ARG A 165 -2.10 -9.21 -6.10
N ILE A 166 -3.44 -9.15 -6.07
CA ILE A 166 -4.24 -8.28 -6.95
C ILE A 166 -3.90 -6.82 -6.68
N GLU A 167 -3.87 -6.39 -5.42
CA GLU A 167 -3.52 -5.02 -5.05
C GLU A 167 -2.11 -4.65 -5.50
N ARG A 168 -1.13 -5.52 -5.27
CA ARG A 168 0.25 -5.31 -5.73
C ARG A 168 0.37 -5.21 -7.26
N LEU A 169 -0.40 -6.01 -7.98
CA LEU A 169 -0.42 -5.95 -9.45
C LEU A 169 -1.10 -4.67 -9.95
N ALA A 170 -2.20 -4.25 -9.32
CA ALA A 170 -2.87 -2.99 -9.65
C ALA A 170 -1.96 -1.77 -9.44
N LEU A 171 -1.25 -1.71 -8.31
CA LEU A 171 -0.27 -0.65 -8.04
C LEU A 171 0.88 -0.65 -9.06
N ARG A 172 1.37 -1.82 -9.46
CA ARG A 172 2.41 -1.93 -10.50
C ARG A 172 1.91 -1.49 -11.87
N ALA A 173 0.70 -1.89 -12.25
CA ALA A 173 0.09 -1.51 -13.52
C ALA A 173 -0.11 0.00 -13.62
N GLU A 174 -0.57 0.64 -12.54
CA GLU A 174 -0.70 2.10 -12.44
C GLU A 174 0.66 2.78 -12.59
N ASP A 175 1.69 2.25 -11.91
CA ASP A 175 3.05 2.77 -11.99
C ASP A 175 3.63 2.67 -13.42
N GLU A 176 3.45 1.52 -14.08
CA GLU A 176 3.88 1.34 -15.47
C GLU A 176 3.11 2.25 -16.43
N HIS A 177 1.81 2.43 -16.20
CA HIS A 177 0.99 3.34 -17.00
C HIS A 177 1.47 4.80 -16.88
N GLN A 178 1.72 5.28 -15.66
CA GLN A 178 2.25 6.61 -15.41
C GLN A 178 3.63 6.80 -16.06
N ARG A 179 4.51 5.81 -15.96
CA ARG A 179 5.81 5.83 -16.66
C ARG A 179 5.65 5.88 -18.17
N ALA A 180 4.79 5.02 -18.74
CA ALA A 180 4.52 5.00 -20.19
C ALA A 180 3.95 6.34 -20.68
N GLU A 181 3.16 7.02 -19.87
CA GLU A 181 2.60 8.32 -20.21
C GLU A 181 3.67 9.42 -20.22
N VAL A 182 4.57 9.42 -19.23
CA VAL A 182 5.74 10.30 -19.20
C VAL A 182 6.64 10.07 -20.42
N TYR A 183 6.91 8.80 -20.76
CA TYR A 183 7.69 8.47 -21.96
C TYR A 183 7.01 8.91 -23.26
N ARG A 184 5.69 8.78 -23.37
CA ARG A 184 4.94 9.26 -24.53
C ARG A 184 5.00 10.78 -24.67
N GLN A 185 4.83 11.52 -23.60
CA GLN A 185 4.94 12.96 -23.58
C GLN A 185 6.36 13.42 -23.95
N ALA A 186 7.37 12.76 -23.41
CA ALA A 186 8.78 13.04 -23.76
C ALA A 186 9.11 12.70 -25.22
N SER A 187 8.57 11.59 -25.75
CA SER A 187 8.84 11.13 -27.12
C SER A 187 8.10 11.94 -28.20
N GLY A 188 7.01 12.62 -27.84
CA GLY A 188 6.25 13.51 -28.72
C GLY A 188 6.87 14.89 -28.91
N GLN A 189 7.84 15.25 -28.09
CA GLN A 189 8.57 16.51 -28.21
C GLN A 189 9.76 16.30 -29.17
N GLN A 190 9.57 16.64 -30.45
CA GLN A 190 10.69 16.71 -31.37
C GLN A 190 11.70 17.76 -30.84
N PRO A 191 13.00 17.43 -30.76
CA PRO A 191 14.02 18.38 -30.33
C PRO A 191 13.92 19.62 -31.23
N ARG A 192 13.54 20.75 -30.66
CA ARG A 192 13.56 22.01 -31.38
C ARG A 192 15.00 22.53 -31.39
N GLU A 193 15.58 22.65 -32.57
CA GLU A 193 16.92 23.20 -32.70
C GLU A 193 16.94 24.68 -32.32
N MET A 194 17.91 25.05 -31.50
CA MET A 194 18.21 26.46 -31.23
C MET A 194 18.96 27.03 -32.43
N ILE A 195 18.30 27.90 -33.21
CA ILE A 195 18.87 28.49 -34.41
C ILE A 195 19.40 29.88 -34.09
N GLY A 196 20.70 30.12 -34.38
CA GLY A 196 21.31 31.44 -34.18
C GLY A 196 22.74 31.48 -34.65
N GLN A 197 23.21 32.66 -35.05
CA GLN A 197 24.55 32.90 -35.55
C GLN A 197 25.36 33.90 -34.71
N SER A 198 24.74 34.52 -33.70
CA SER A 198 25.45 35.46 -32.83
C SER A 198 26.56 34.82 -32.03
N LYS A 199 27.56 35.60 -31.67
CA LYS A 199 28.65 35.10 -30.79
C LYS A 199 28.12 34.63 -29.44
N ALA A 200 27.13 35.31 -28.88
CA ALA A 200 26.46 34.91 -27.61
C ALA A 200 25.78 33.55 -27.75
N HIS A 201 25.05 33.32 -28.87
CA HIS A 201 24.37 32.06 -29.13
C HIS A 201 25.37 30.89 -29.28
N LYS A 202 26.45 31.08 -30.02
CA LYS A 202 27.49 30.05 -30.17
C LYS A 202 28.14 29.69 -28.83
N ARG A 203 28.45 30.68 -28.00
CA ARG A 203 28.99 30.49 -26.66
C ARG A 203 28.01 29.70 -25.77
N LEU A 204 26.70 30.02 -25.82
CA LEU A 204 25.63 29.28 -25.09
C LEU A 204 25.64 27.80 -25.52
N LEU A 205 25.72 27.49 -26.81
CA LEU A 205 25.77 26.12 -27.32
C LEU A 205 27.01 25.35 -26.85
N GLU A 206 28.16 26.04 -26.80
CA GLU A 206 29.41 25.47 -26.25
C GLU A 206 29.25 25.16 -24.75
N GLU A 207 28.66 26.07 -23.97
CA GLU A 207 28.35 25.88 -22.54
C GLU A 207 27.37 24.72 -22.34
N VAL A 208 26.30 24.64 -23.12
CA VAL A 208 25.33 23.53 -23.08
C VAL A 208 26.01 22.18 -23.37
N SER A 209 26.88 22.14 -24.37
CA SER A 209 27.59 20.90 -24.71
C SER A 209 28.53 20.45 -23.60
N LEU A 210 29.22 21.39 -22.98
CA LEU A 210 30.18 21.14 -21.89
C LEU A 210 29.43 20.63 -20.63
N VAL A 211 28.38 21.36 -20.21
CA VAL A 211 27.64 21.07 -18.97
C VAL A 211 26.75 19.84 -19.13
N GLY A 212 26.16 19.64 -20.31
CA GLY A 212 25.27 18.50 -20.60
C GLY A 212 25.96 17.15 -20.38
N GLY A 213 27.28 17.04 -20.58
CA GLY A 213 28.06 15.84 -20.30
C GLY A 213 28.29 15.54 -18.82
N SER A 214 27.90 16.44 -17.91
CA SER A 214 28.09 16.31 -16.46
C SER A 214 26.79 15.92 -15.74
N ASP A 215 26.91 15.44 -14.48
CA ASP A 215 25.76 15.17 -13.59
C ASP A 215 25.39 16.36 -12.69
N LEU A 216 25.86 17.56 -13.01
CA LEU A 216 25.63 18.75 -12.21
C LEU A 216 24.20 19.26 -12.36
N THR A 217 23.65 19.81 -11.27
CA THR A 217 22.41 20.58 -11.32
C THR A 217 22.68 21.91 -12.00
N VAL A 218 21.90 22.26 -13.01
CA VAL A 218 22.06 23.46 -13.83
C VAL A 218 20.97 24.47 -13.53
N LEU A 219 21.35 25.71 -13.25
CA LEU A 219 20.42 26.84 -13.17
C LEU A 219 20.41 27.59 -14.50
N ILE A 220 19.24 27.68 -15.13
CA ILE A 220 19.00 28.44 -16.35
C ILE A 220 18.33 29.75 -15.96
N SER A 221 18.99 30.87 -16.15
CA SER A 221 18.44 32.21 -15.86
C SER A 221 18.22 33.03 -17.12
N GLY A 222 17.16 33.80 -17.13
CA GLY A 222 16.80 34.68 -18.25
C GLY A 222 15.38 35.19 -18.14
N GLU A 223 15.04 36.20 -18.92
CA GLU A 223 13.69 36.80 -19.00
C GLU A 223 12.65 35.75 -19.45
N THR A 224 11.37 36.03 -19.17
CA THR A 224 10.27 35.19 -19.65
C THR A 224 10.23 35.23 -21.19
N GLY A 225 10.05 34.03 -21.81
CA GLY A 225 9.92 33.94 -23.27
C GLY A 225 11.24 33.86 -24.06
N VAL A 226 12.42 33.96 -23.41
CA VAL A 226 13.72 33.92 -24.13
C VAL A 226 14.13 32.52 -24.58
N GLY A 227 13.37 31.48 -24.24
CA GLY A 227 13.65 30.09 -24.68
C GLY A 227 14.38 29.23 -23.63
N LYS A 228 14.20 29.46 -22.34
CA LYS A 228 14.78 28.64 -21.26
C LYS A 228 14.49 27.13 -21.42
N GLU A 229 13.27 26.80 -21.89
CA GLU A 229 12.86 25.41 -22.16
C GLU A 229 13.69 24.76 -23.29
N LEU A 230 14.01 25.52 -24.35
CA LEU A 230 14.89 25.02 -25.44
C LEU A 230 16.30 24.73 -24.94
N VAL A 231 16.81 25.53 -24.02
CA VAL A 231 18.11 25.30 -23.38
C VAL A 231 18.06 24.03 -22.53
N ALA A 232 17.00 23.80 -21.76
CA ALA A 232 16.81 22.60 -20.96
C ALA A 232 16.72 21.34 -21.84
N GLN A 233 16.00 21.39 -22.96
CA GLN A 233 15.95 20.29 -23.94
C GLN A 233 17.31 20.02 -24.58
N ALA A 234 18.06 21.07 -24.91
CA ALA A 234 19.41 20.94 -25.49
C ALA A 234 20.40 20.33 -24.48
N LEU A 235 20.37 20.74 -23.21
CA LEU A 235 21.14 20.13 -22.12
C LEU A 235 20.83 18.64 -21.97
N HIS A 236 19.54 18.27 -21.96
CA HIS A 236 19.13 16.88 -21.89
C HIS A 236 19.64 16.07 -23.10
N THR A 237 19.50 16.60 -24.31
CA THR A 237 19.97 15.95 -25.55
C THR A 237 21.50 15.78 -25.57
N ALA A 238 22.24 16.73 -25.00
CA ALA A 238 23.70 16.66 -24.86
C ALA A 238 24.18 15.76 -23.71
N SER A 239 23.27 15.27 -22.86
CA SER A 239 23.62 14.49 -21.68
C SER A 239 23.77 12.99 -21.97
N THR A 240 24.40 12.28 -21.02
CA THR A 240 24.44 10.80 -21.00
C THR A 240 23.05 10.16 -20.80
N ARG A 241 22.04 10.98 -20.44
CA ARG A 241 20.65 10.58 -20.17
C ARG A 241 19.70 10.92 -21.30
N ARG A 242 20.20 11.29 -22.49
CA ARG A 242 19.39 11.69 -23.65
C ARG A 242 18.31 10.67 -24.07
N ASP A 243 18.57 9.37 -23.82
CA ASP A 243 17.65 8.28 -24.12
C ASP A 243 16.71 7.95 -22.95
N LYS A 244 16.75 8.78 -21.90
CA LYS A 244 15.91 8.67 -20.69
C LYS A 244 14.84 9.77 -20.70
N PRO A 245 13.81 9.69 -19.84
CA PRO A 245 12.78 10.71 -19.82
C PRO A 245 13.31 12.09 -19.43
N LEU A 246 12.87 13.13 -20.14
CA LEU A 246 12.89 14.52 -19.70
C LEU A 246 11.50 14.85 -19.14
N VAL A 247 11.42 14.99 -17.83
CA VAL A 247 10.18 15.34 -17.12
C VAL A 247 10.20 16.82 -16.84
N SER A 248 9.16 17.56 -17.22
CA SER A 248 9.03 18.98 -16.95
C SER A 248 7.89 19.29 -16.01
N LEU A 249 8.04 20.33 -15.20
CA LEU A 249 7.00 20.91 -14.37
C LEU A 249 7.13 22.42 -14.38
N ASN A 250 6.05 23.12 -14.71
CA ASN A 250 5.94 24.56 -14.52
C ASN A 250 5.42 24.84 -13.10
N CYS A 251 6.28 25.44 -12.26
CA CYS A 251 5.98 25.67 -10.85
C CYS A 251 4.97 26.81 -10.63
N ALA A 252 4.85 27.74 -11.58
CA ALA A 252 3.86 28.85 -11.51
C ALA A 252 2.44 28.44 -11.93
N ALA A 253 2.28 27.31 -12.61
CA ALA A 253 1.00 26.89 -13.17
C ALA A 253 0.03 26.27 -12.16
N LEU A 254 0.47 25.95 -10.95
CA LEU A 254 -0.29 25.19 -9.95
C LEU A 254 -0.27 25.91 -8.58
N PRO A 255 -1.31 25.78 -7.76
CA PRO A 255 -1.26 26.17 -6.35
C PRO A 255 -0.17 25.44 -5.58
N ASP A 256 0.42 26.06 -4.55
CA ASP A 256 1.54 25.51 -3.77
C ASP A 256 1.35 24.09 -3.25
N THR A 257 0.15 23.78 -2.74
CA THR A 257 -0.18 22.43 -2.23
C THR A 257 -0.16 21.36 -3.32
N LEU A 258 -0.57 21.73 -4.54
CA LEU A 258 -0.54 20.84 -5.69
C LEU A 258 0.87 20.71 -6.26
N VAL A 259 1.64 21.80 -6.33
CA VAL A 259 3.04 21.78 -6.76
C VAL A 259 3.85 20.84 -5.87
N GLU A 260 3.66 20.92 -4.55
CA GLU A 260 4.35 20.06 -3.60
C GLU A 260 4.01 18.58 -3.82
N SER A 261 2.74 18.27 -4.00
CA SER A 261 2.27 16.91 -4.31
C SER A 261 2.77 16.41 -5.67
N GLU A 262 2.79 17.27 -6.70
CA GLU A 262 3.34 16.91 -8.02
C GLU A 262 4.85 16.67 -7.96
N LEU A 263 5.62 17.47 -7.21
CA LEU A 263 7.06 17.32 -7.10
C LEU A 263 7.46 16.05 -6.32
N PHE A 264 6.93 15.90 -5.11
CA PHE A 264 7.42 14.91 -4.15
C PHE A 264 6.55 13.64 -4.07
N GLY A 265 5.32 13.69 -4.61
CA GLY A 265 4.33 12.63 -4.45
C GLY A 265 3.65 12.66 -3.08
N HIS A 266 2.66 11.82 -2.90
CA HIS A 266 1.94 11.70 -1.63
C HIS A 266 1.53 10.25 -1.36
N VAL A 267 1.32 9.93 -0.09
CA VAL A 267 0.65 8.70 0.33
C VAL A 267 -0.83 8.97 0.53
N ARG A 268 -1.63 7.94 0.47
CA ARG A 268 -3.07 8.00 0.74
C ARG A 268 -3.33 8.65 2.10
N GLY A 269 -4.22 9.63 2.13
CA GLY A 269 -4.59 10.35 3.36
C GLY A 269 -3.68 11.51 3.72
N ALA A 270 -2.65 11.84 2.93
CA ALA A 270 -1.75 12.96 3.17
C ALA A 270 -2.45 14.32 3.23
N PHE A 271 -3.54 14.49 2.50
CA PHE A 271 -4.40 15.70 2.51
C PHE A 271 -5.82 15.36 2.05
N THR A 272 -6.75 16.31 2.22
CA THR A 272 -8.14 16.16 1.79
C THR A 272 -8.21 15.97 0.27
N GLY A 273 -8.52 14.75 -0.18
CA GLY A 273 -8.55 14.36 -1.61
C GLY A 273 -7.42 13.43 -2.03
N ALA A 274 -6.46 13.10 -1.16
CA ALA A 274 -5.47 12.05 -1.41
C ALA A 274 -6.10 10.65 -1.23
N THR A 275 -6.77 10.17 -2.25
CA THR A 275 -7.50 8.88 -2.23
C THR A 275 -6.60 7.67 -2.47
N SER A 276 -5.43 7.88 -3.05
CA SER A 276 -4.42 6.84 -3.37
C SER A 276 -3.01 7.39 -3.21
N ASP A 277 -2.03 6.50 -3.16
CA ASP A 277 -0.62 6.86 -3.27
C ASP A 277 -0.32 7.39 -4.68
N ARG A 278 0.47 8.46 -4.78
CA ARG A 278 0.89 9.01 -6.07
C ARG A 278 2.38 9.33 -6.07
N ARG A 279 3.07 8.93 -7.13
CA ARG A 279 4.47 9.28 -7.33
C ARG A 279 4.64 10.73 -7.77
N GLY A 280 5.69 11.37 -7.26
CA GLY A 280 6.07 12.72 -7.66
C GLY A 280 6.95 12.74 -8.90
N LYS A 281 7.11 13.94 -9.49
CA LYS A 281 7.95 14.17 -10.68
C LYS A 281 9.41 13.78 -10.45
N PHE A 282 9.94 13.91 -9.23
CA PHE A 282 11.28 13.42 -8.88
C PHE A 282 11.42 11.90 -9.07
N GLU A 283 10.42 11.14 -8.62
CA GLU A 283 10.41 9.69 -8.81
C GLU A 283 10.26 9.29 -10.29
N LEU A 284 9.40 10.00 -11.02
CA LEU A 284 9.16 9.76 -12.45
C LEU A 284 10.39 10.10 -13.30
N ALA A 285 11.17 11.10 -12.89
CA ALA A 285 12.40 11.50 -13.55
C ALA A 285 13.62 10.65 -13.16
N ASN A 286 13.45 9.65 -12.31
CA ASN A 286 14.58 8.84 -11.82
C ASN A 286 15.36 8.19 -12.95
N GLY A 287 16.67 8.41 -12.98
CA GLY A 287 17.56 8.00 -14.05
C GLY A 287 17.51 8.88 -15.32
N GLY A 288 16.61 9.85 -15.38
CA GLY A 288 16.43 10.82 -16.45
C GLY A 288 16.81 12.25 -16.05
N THR A 289 16.01 13.22 -16.51
CA THR A 289 16.21 14.65 -16.25
C THR A 289 14.90 15.27 -15.79
N LEU A 290 14.93 16.05 -14.71
CA LEU A 290 13.82 16.87 -14.26
C LEU A 290 14.09 18.34 -14.58
N PHE A 291 13.19 18.97 -15.34
CA PHE A 291 13.22 20.40 -15.63
C PHE A 291 12.12 21.10 -14.82
N LEU A 292 12.52 22.04 -13.98
CA LEU A 292 11.61 22.88 -13.19
C LEU A 292 11.60 24.28 -13.78
N ASP A 293 10.50 24.65 -14.42
CA ASP A 293 10.31 26.01 -14.94
C ASP A 293 9.72 26.91 -13.85
N GLU A 294 10.10 28.19 -13.88
CA GLU A 294 9.68 29.23 -12.92
C GLU A 294 9.88 28.78 -11.44
N VAL A 295 11.03 28.20 -11.16
CA VAL A 295 11.38 27.68 -9.81
C VAL A 295 11.36 28.75 -8.72
N GLY A 296 11.51 30.03 -9.09
CA GLY A 296 11.41 31.17 -8.19
C GLY A 296 10.02 31.41 -7.61
N GLU A 297 8.97 30.89 -8.25
CA GLU A 297 7.57 31.02 -7.78
C GLU A 297 7.20 30.01 -6.67
N LEU A 298 8.10 29.07 -6.37
CA LEU A 298 7.87 28.09 -5.29
C LEU A 298 7.81 28.80 -3.93
N SER A 299 6.89 28.35 -3.06
CA SER A 299 6.87 28.80 -1.66
C SER A 299 8.14 28.40 -0.92
N LEU A 300 8.50 29.12 0.12
CA LEU A 300 9.71 28.86 0.91
C LEU A 300 9.74 27.44 1.51
N SER A 301 8.57 26.88 1.86
CA SER A 301 8.44 25.52 2.36
C SER A 301 8.82 24.48 1.32
N VAL A 302 8.36 24.66 0.07
CA VAL A 302 8.67 23.79 -1.07
C VAL A 302 10.14 23.94 -1.47
N GLN A 303 10.68 25.18 -1.48
CA GLN A 303 12.10 25.44 -1.73
C GLN A 303 13.01 24.71 -0.72
N ALA A 304 12.65 24.71 0.57
CA ALA A 304 13.42 24.01 1.60
C ALA A 304 13.43 22.49 1.38
N LYS A 305 12.29 21.90 0.97
CA LYS A 305 12.23 20.48 0.60
C LYS A 305 13.04 20.18 -0.67
N LEU A 306 12.92 21.04 -1.68
CA LEU A 306 13.70 20.93 -2.91
C LEU A 306 15.21 20.95 -2.62
N LEU A 307 15.67 21.89 -1.79
CA LEU A 307 17.07 21.98 -1.39
C LEU A 307 17.55 20.69 -0.72
N ARG A 308 16.72 20.09 0.15
CA ARG A 308 17.05 18.83 0.80
C ARG A 308 17.24 17.70 -0.22
N VAL A 309 16.36 17.59 -1.21
CA VAL A 309 16.50 16.58 -2.27
C VAL A 309 17.78 16.81 -3.10
N LEU A 310 18.08 18.05 -3.46
CA LEU A 310 19.28 18.39 -4.23
C LEU A 310 20.58 18.11 -3.47
N GLN A 311 20.57 18.28 -2.14
CA GLN A 311 21.76 18.07 -1.30
C GLN A 311 21.99 16.61 -0.92
N SER A 312 20.94 15.89 -0.56
CA SER A 312 21.04 14.53 0.00
C SER A 312 20.64 13.42 -0.98
N GLY A 313 19.97 13.75 -2.07
CA GLY A 313 19.35 12.77 -2.97
C GLY A 313 18.15 12.02 -2.34
N GLN A 314 17.74 12.40 -1.13
CA GLN A 314 16.65 11.72 -0.42
C GLN A 314 15.33 12.41 -0.69
N LEU A 315 14.38 11.64 -1.20
CA LEU A 315 13.00 12.06 -1.44
C LEU A 315 12.09 11.54 -0.33
N GLN A 316 11.22 12.41 0.16
CA GLN A 316 10.16 12.03 1.10
C GLN A 316 8.81 12.48 0.52
N ARG A 317 7.87 11.53 0.39
CA ARG A 317 6.50 11.82 0.00
C ARG A 317 5.77 12.58 1.10
N LEU A 318 4.68 13.24 0.72
CA LEU A 318 3.76 13.89 1.66
C LEU A 318 2.93 12.85 2.41
N GLY A 319 2.82 13.00 3.73
CA GLY A 319 2.05 12.13 4.62
C GLY A 319 2.88 11.24 5.52
#